data_4d122283f05ef161eda56cdfbaa6b71a
#
_entry.id   4d122283f05ef161eda56cdfbaa6b71a
#
_cell.length_a   1.000
_cell.length_b   1.000
_cell.length_c   1.000
_cell.angle_alpha   90.00
_cell.angle_beta   90.00
_cell.angle_gamma   90.00
#
_symmetry.space_group_name_H-M   'P 1'
#
loop_
_entity.id
_entity.type
_entity.pdbx_description
1 polymer ?
#
loop_
_entity_poly.entity_id
_entity_poly.type
_entity_poly.pdbx_seq_one_letter_code
_entity_poly.pdbx_strand_id
1 'polypeptide(L)'
;MELSEQQFQRYARHLILDEVGEEGQAKLLASRVLVVGAGGLGSPMLLYLAAAGVGTIGIIDNDRVDLTNLQRQIVHATRSVGDLKVDSARATLSAVNDGIQIETHPARLEADNAAEIVAGYDLVADGSDNFATRYLLTDICFRLKKPLIAAALSPFEGQLSSFRPYLGDGHPCYRCLFREPPPPDLVPRCEEAGILGAVAGVMGTLQAVEVLKELLGLGDSLDGTLLIYDALRAQFHRIRIAKDPDCPTCGRGPA
;
A
#
# COMPACT_ATOMS: atom_id res chain seq x y z
N MET A 1 17.43 18.66 4.65
CA MET A 1 18.15 18.33 3.38
C MET A 1 17.78 19.41 2.39
N GLU A 2 18.74 20.09 1.76
CA GLU A 2 18.46 21.05 0.69
C GLU A 2 18.13 20.32 -0.59
N LEU A 3 17.08 20.76 -1.31
CA LEU A 3 16.69 20.20 -2.59
C LEU A 3 17.66 20.65 -3.69
N SER A 4 18.02 19.76 -4.61
CA SER A 4 18.77 20.13 -5.80
C SER A 4 17.89 20.92 -6.79
N GLU A 5 18.50 21.65 -7.73
CA GLU A 5 17.76 22.38 -8.77
C GLU A 5 16.84 21.46 -9.59
N GLN A 6 17.28 20.25 -9.91
CA GLN A 6 16.47 19.25 -10.60
C GLN A 6 15.28 18.81 -9.74
N GLN A 7 15.45 18.65 -8.42
CA GLN A 7 14.36 18.32 -7.50
C GLN A 7 13.36 19.48 -7.38
N PHE A 8 13.84 20.73 -7.32
CA PHE A 8 12.97 21.90 -7.37
C PHE A 8 12.08 21.92 -8.62
N GLN A 9 12.65 21.65 -9.78
CA GLN A 9 11.89 21.60 -11.03
C GLN A 9 10.89 20.41 -11.03
N ARG A 10 11.35 19.22 -10.63
CA ARG A 10 10.52 18.00 -10.63
C ARG A 10 9.31 18.12 -9.70
N TYR A 11 9.54 18.64 -8.50
CA TYR A 11 8.50 18.70 -7.45
C TYR A 11 7.85 20.09 -7.31
N ALA A 12 8.04 20.98 -8.27
CA ALA A 12 7.52 22.35 -8.21
C ALA A 12 6.03 22.44 -7.85
N ARG A 13 5.21 21.47 -8.27
CA ARG A 13 3.77 21.42 -7.97
C ARG A 13 3.46 21.00 -6.54
N HIS A 14 4.35 20.26 -5.88
CA HIS A 14 4.27 19.97 -4.45
C HIS A 14 4.76 21.17 -3.62
N LEU A 15 5.81 21.83 -4.08
CA LEU A 15 6.45 22.93 -3.34
C LEU A 15 5.55 24.16 -3.18
N ILE A 16 4.58 24.37 -4.09
CA ILE A 16 3.60 25.46 -3.98
C ILE A 16 2.36 25.12 -3.12
N LEU A 17 2.25 23.90 -2.61
CA LEU A 17 1.21 23.54 -1.65
C LEU A 17 1.69 23.92 -0.25
N ASP A 18 0.97 24.80 0.43
CA ASP A 18 1.35 25.28 1.76
C ASP A 18 1.55 24.16 2.77
N GLU A 19 0.77 23.07 2.65
CA GLU A 19 0.83 21.90 3.52
C GLU A 19 2.01 20.98 3.22
N VAL A 20 2.64 21.08 2.06
CA VAL A 20 3.79 20.25 1.66
C VAL A 20 5.08 21.06 1.70
N GLY A 21 5.20 22.07 0.82
CA GLY A 21 6.38 22.93 0.73
C GLY A 21 7.69 22.18 0.53
N GLU A 22 8.79 22.86 0.78
CA GLU A 22 10.13 22.25 0.70
C GLU A 22 10.37 21.24 1.84
N GLU A 23 9.86 21.52 3.04
CA GLU A 23 10.01 20.65 4.19
C GLU A 23 9.30 19.31 3.99
N GLY A 24 8.05 19.33 3.51
CA GLY A 24 7.31 18.11 3.20
C GLY A 24 7.95 17.31 2.08
N GLN A 25 8.43 17.98 1.03
CA GLN A 25 9.13 17.28 -0.05
C GLN A 25 10.47 16.66 0.41
N ALA A 26 11.21 17.34 1.25
CA ALA A 26 12.41 16.80 1.87
C ALA A 26 12.11 15.56 2.74
N LYS A 27 10.98 15.59 3.45
CA LYS A 27 10.49 14.45 4.25
C LYS A 27 10.12 13.24 3.37
N LEU A 28 9.44 13.47 2.23
CA LEU A 28 9.16 12.40 1.26
C LEU A 28 10.45 11.78 0.72
N LEU A 29 11.43 12.61 0.33
CA LEU A 29 12.72 12.14 -0.18
C LEU A 29 13.55 11.37 0.86
N ALA A 30 13.33 11.60 2.14
CA ALA A 30 13.95 10.86 3.22
C ALA A 30 13.19 9.59 3.62
N SER A 31 11.95 9.44 3.18
CA SER A 31 11.06 8.35 3.59
C SER A 31 11.32 7.05 2.84
N ARG A 32 11.03 5.93 3.50
CA ARG A 32 11.17 4.56 3.00
C ARG A 32 9.83 3.83 3.10
N VAL A 33 9.26 3.40 1.99
CA VAL A 33 7.95 2.71 1.93
C VAL A 33 8.13 1.31 1.36
N LEU A 34 7.60 0.30 2.05
CA LEU A 34 7.47 -1.05 1.51
C LEU A 34 6.10 -1.23 0.87
N VAL A 35 6.08 -1.57 -0.41
CA VAL A 35 4.88 -1.96 -1.13
C VAL A 35 4.87 -3.47 -1.28
N VAL A 36 3.85 -4.12 -0.72
CA VAL A 36 3.64 -5.56 -0.79
C VAL A 36 2.69 -5.87 -1.94
N GLY A 37 3.21 -6.49 -3.00
CA GLY A 37 2.51 -6.78 -4.22
C GLY A 37 2.65 -5.70 -5.30
N ALA A 38 3.15 -6.08 -6.48
CA ALA A 38 3.21 -5.27 -7.70
C ALA A 38 2.07 -5.61 -8.66
N GLY A 39 0.90 -5.93 -8.10
CA GLY A 39 -0.32 -6.30 -8.81
C GLY A 39 -1.20 -5.11 -9.20
N GLY A 40 -2.52 -5.33 -9.23
CA GLY A 40 -3.50 -4.30 -9.63
C GLY A 40 -3.53 -3.08 -8.71
N LEU A 41 -3.48 -3.27 -7.38
CA LEU A 41 -3.39 -2.19 -6.39
C LEU A 41 -1.99 -1.57 -6.37
N GLY A 42 -0.96 -2.42 -6.33
CA GLY A 42 0.43 -1.96 -6.27
C GLY A 42 0.84 -1.13 -7.48
N SER A 43 0.35 -1.43 -8.68
CA SER A 43 0.74 -0.75 -9.91
C SER A 43 0.53 0.77 -9.87
N PRO A 44 -0.70 1.29 -9.70
CA PRO A 44 -0.93 2.73 -9.62
C PRO A 44 -0.30 3.35 -8.38
N MET A 45 -0.32 2.65 -7.25
CA MET A 45 0.31 3.12 -6.02
C MET A 45 1.81 3.36 -6.21
N LEU A 46 2.55 2.39 -6.74
CA LEU A 46 3.98 2.48 -7.01
C LEU A 46 4.30 3.66 -7.94
N LEU A 47 3.53 3.85 -9.01
CA LEU A 47 3.73 4.95 -9.96
C LEU A 47 3.60 6.32 -9.28
N TYR A 48 2.55 6.52 -8.45
CA TYR A 48 2.35 7.79 -7.76
C TYR A 48 3.33 8.04 -6.63
N LEU A 49 3.74 7.01 -5.88
CA LEU A 49 4.78 7.15 -4.85
C LEU A 49 6.14 7.52 -5.48
N ALA A 50 6.50 6.90 -6.61
CA ALA A 50 7.71 7.24 -7.35
C ALA A 50 7.66 8.66 -7.92
N ALA A 51 6.53 9.05 -8.54
CA ALA A 51 6.35 10.39 -9.08
C ALA A 51 6.36 11.46 -7.98
N ALA A 52 5.81 11.16 -6.80
CA ALA A 52 5.82 12.06 -5.64
C ALA A 52 7.20 12.20 -4.98
N GLY A 53 8.15 11.34 -5.30
CA GLY A 53 9.50 11.43 -4.76
C GLY A 53 9.66 10.79 -3.37
N VAL A 54 8.96 9.70 -3.08
CA VAL A 54 9.30 8.84 -1.94
C VAL A 54 10.71 8.30 -2.16
N GLY A 55 11.64 8.64 -1.25
CA GLY A 55 13.07 8.47 -1.49
C GLY A 55 13.52 7.03 -1.67
N THR A 56 12.90 6.08 -0.95
CA THR A 56 13.12 4.65 -1.14
C THR A 56 11.79 3.91 -1.21
N ILE A 57 11.59 3.16 -2.27
CA ILE A 57 10.44 2.26 -2.43
C ILE A 57 10.94 0.82 -2.49
N GLY A 58 10.59 0.03 -1.46
CA GLY A 58 10.77 -1.41 -1.48
C GLY A 58 9.57 -2.07 -2.16
N ILE A 59 9.82 -3.04 -3.02
CA ILE A 59 8.78 -3.81 -3.71
C ILE A 59 9.01 -5.28 -3.41
N ILE A 60 8.04 -5.94 -2.80
CA ILE A 60 8.08 -7.39 -2.58
C ILE A 60 6.97 -8.07 -3.37
N ASP A 61 7.35 -8.96 -4.27
CA ASP A 61 6.46 -9.79 -5.10
C ASP A 61 7.28 -10.96 -5.67
N ASN A 62 6.72 -12.16 -5.66
CA ASN A 62 7.41 -13.37 -6.16
C ASN A 62 6.94 -13.79 -7.55
N ASP A 63 5.94 -13.13 -8.10
CA ASP A 63 5.31 -13.50 -9.36
C ASP A 63 6.09 -12.98 -10.58
N ARG A 64 5.70 -13.53 -11.74
CA ARG A 64 6.09 -13.04 -13.05
C ARG A 64 4.94 -12.29 -13.71
N VAL A 65 5.30 -11.39 -14.60
CA VAL A 65 4.32 -10.67 -15.44
C VAL A 65 3.67 -11.66 -16.40
N ASP A 66 2.34 -11.71 -16.38
CA ASP A 66 1.53 -12.49 -17.31
C ASP A 66 0.68 -11.55 -18.17
N LEU A 67 0.40 -11.97 -19.41
CA LEU A 67 -0.42 -11.18 -20.35
C LEU A 67 -1.81 -10.87 -19.78
N THR A 68 -2.41 -11.81 -19.04
CA THR A 68 -3.72 -11.64 -18.38
C THR A 68 -3.72 -10.62 -17.25
N ASN A 69 -2.54 -10.22 -16.78
CA ASN A 69 -2.39 -9.22 -15.73
C ASN A 69 -2.46 -7.78 -16.27
N LEU A 70 -2.06 -7.55 -17.52
CA LEU A 70 -1.80 -6.21 -18.07
C LEU A 70 -3.04 -5.31 -18.14
N GLN A 71 -4.25 -5.86 -18.13
CA GLN A 71 -5.49 -5.09 -18.12
C GLN A 71 -5.72 -4.32 -16.81
N ARG A 72 -4.95 -4.62 -15.71
CA ARG A 72 -5.04 -3.94 -14.41
C ARG A 72 -3.70 -3.64 -13.75
N GLN A 73 -2.62 -4.28 -14.16
CA GLN A 73 -1.28 -4.11 -13.59
C GLN A 73 -0.44 -3.17 -14.44
N ILE A 74 -0.82 -1.89 -14.44
CA ILE A 74 -0.35 -0.86 -15.39
C ILE A 74 1.13 -0.44 -15.19
N VAL A 75 1.80 -0.87 -14.15
CA VAL A 75 3.25 -0.69 -13.97
C VAL A 75 4.05 -1.61 -14.90
N HIS A 76 3.41 -2.66 -15.41
CA HIS A 76 4.02 -3.61 -16.34
C HIS A 76 3.63 -3.31 -17.80
N ALA A 77 4.38 -3.87 -18.74
CA ALA A 77 4.13 -3.69 -20.16
C ALA A 77 4.24 -5.03 -20.91
N THR A 78 3.68 -5.12 -22.11
CA THR A 78 3.70 -6.34 -22.95
C THR A 78 5.12 -6.88 -23.14
N ARG A 79 6.12 -6.00 -23.30
CA ARG A 79 7.53 -6.39 -23.42
C ARG A 79 8.11 -7.09 -22.20
N SER A 80 7.48 -6.93 -21.04
CA SER A 80 7.93 -7.49 -19.75
C SER A 80 7.24 -8.82 -19.41
N VAL A 81 6.40 -9.37 -20.29
CA VAL A 81 5.77 -10.67 -20.06
C VAL A 81 6.85 -11.75 -19.87
N GLY A 82 6.77 -12.46 -18.74
CA GLY A 82 7.75 -13.46 -18.29
C GLY A 82 8.82 -12.93 -17.34
N ASP A 83 9.06 -11.61 -17.25
CA ASP A 83 9.98 -11.02 -16.27
C ASP A 83 9.40 -11.12 -14.84
N LEU A 84 10.25 -11.02 -13.82
CA LEU A 84 9.79 -10.84 -12.44
C LEU A 84 9.04 -9.52 -12.31
N LYS A 85 7.90 -9.53 -11.62
CA LYS A 85 7.10 -8.30 -11.42
C LYS A 85 7.91 -7.19 -10.75
N VAL A 86 8.75 -7.52 -9.78
CA VAL A 86 9.60 -6.53 -9.10
C VAL A 86 10.61 -5.86 -10.04
N ASP A 87 11.20 -6.61 -10.98
CA ASP A 87 12.16 -6.06 -11.94
C ASP A 87 11.48 -5.22 -13.02
N SER A 88 10.33 -5.68 -13.52
CA SER A 88 9.49 -4.92 -14.44
C SER A 88 9.02 -3.60 -13.82
N ALA A 89 8.55 -3.64 -12.56
CA ALA A 89 8.15 -2.44 -11.82
C ALA A 89 9.34 -1.49 -11.63
N ARG A 90 10.50 -1.99 -11.16
CA ARG A 90 11.72 -1.17 -11.01
C ARG A 90 12.08 -0.43 -12.30
N ALA A 91 12.07 -1.11 -13.43
CA ALA A 91 12.38 -0.49 -14.71
C ALA A 91 11.42 0.64 -15.07
N THR A 92 10.13 0.45 -14.82
CA THR A 92 9.10 1.47 -15.08
C THR A 92 9.25 2.66 -14.12
N LEU A 93 9.42 2.40 -12.81
CA LEU A 93 9.53 3.46 -11.81
C LEU A 93 10.80 4.30 -11.99
N SER A 94 11.93 3.68 -12.34
CA SER A 94 13.17 4.39 -12.65
C SER A 94 13.05 5.28 -13.89
N ALA A 95 12.17 4.93 -14.84
CA ALA A 95 11.86 5.79 -15.97
C ALA A 95 10.92 6.96 -15.61
N VAL A 96 10.09 6.81 -14.57
CA VAL A 96 9.24 7.89 -14.03
C VAL A 96 10.08 8.86 -13.19
N ASN A 97 10.92 8.32 -12.33
CA ASN A 97 11.76 9.11 -11.43
C ASN A 97 13.09 8.41 -11.15
N ASP A 98 14.14 8.92 -11.74
CA ASP A 98 15.52 8.43 -11.60
C ASP A 98 16.25 8.94 -10.35
N GLY A 99 15.62 9.86 -9.62
CA GLY A 99 16.16 10.47 -8.40
C GLY A 99 15.80 9.74 -7.09
N ILE A 100 15.14 8.58 -7.17
CA ILE A 100 14.74 7.76 -6.01
C ILE A 100 15.36 6.36 -6.07
N GLN A 101 15.38 5.67 -4.93
CA GLN A 101 15.89 4.31 -4.84
C GLN A 101 14.73 3.29 -4.90
N ILE A 102 14.87 2.27 -5.75
CA ILE A 102 13.93 1.15 -5.84
C ILE A 102 14.65 -0.12 -5.37
N GLU A 103 14.22 -0.65 -4.23
CA GLU A 103 14.69 -1.92 -3.67
C GLU A 103 13.73 -3.04 -4.04
N THR A 104 14.25 -4.12 -4.63
CA THR A 104 13.41 -5.26 -5.07
C THR A 104 13.65 -6.47 -4.20
N HIS A 105 12.56 -7.10 -3.73
CA HIS A 105 12.54 -8.34 -2.99
C HIS A 105 11.79 -9.38 -3.83
N PRO A 106 12.46 -10.18 -4.69
CA PRO A 106 11.82 -11.19 -5.54
C PRO A 106 11.48 -12.45 -4.72
N ALA A 107 10.64 -12.28 -3.71
CA ALA A 107 10.28 -13.30 -2.75
C ALA A 107 8.82 -13.14 -2.32
N ARG A 108 8.23 -14.23 -1.82
CA ARG A 108 6.98 -14.16 -1.08
C ARG A 108 7.25 -13.63 0.33
N LEU A 109 6.36 -12.77 0.82
CA LEU A 109 6.42 -12.34 2.20
C LEU A 109 5.88 -13.46 3.10
N GLU A 110 6.74 -14.00 3.95
CA GLU A 110 6.47 -15.12 4.84
C GLU A 110 6.95 -14.83 6.26
N ALA A 111 6.57 -15.67 7.22
CA ALA A 111 6.86 -15.42 8.64
C ALA A 111 8.35 -15.34 8.98
N ASP A 112 9.19 -16.00 8.21
CA ASP A 112 10.65 -16.05 8.41
C ASP A 112 11.39 -14.82 7.89
N ASN A 113 10.86 -14.12 6.86
CA ASN A 113 11.50 -12.95 6.25
C ASN A 113 10.79 -11.62 6.56
N ALA A 114 9.50 -11.66 6.96
CA ALA A 114 8.68 -10.45 7.05
C ALA A 114 9.21 -9.44 8.06
N ALA A 115 9.69 -9.88 9.22
CA ALA A 115 10.17 -8.96 10.26
C ALA A 115 11.43 -8.21 9.83
N GLU A 116 12.38 -8.89 9.19
CA GLU A 116 13.62 -8.31 8.68
C GLU A 116 13.33 -7.28 7.58
N ILE A 117 12.50 -7.66 6.59
CA ILE A 117 12.18 -6.79 5.47
C ILE A 117 11.40 -5.56 5.95
N VAL A 118 10.33 -5.73 6.72
CA VAL A 118 9.48 -4.61 7.20
C VAL A 118 10.26 -3.64 8.08
N ALA A 119 11.22 -4.12 8.89
CA ALA A 119 12.02 -3.26 9.77
C ALA A 119 12.79 -2.17 9.00
N GLY A 120 13.16 -2.44 7.76
CA GLY A 120 13.90 -1.52 6.89
C GLY A 120 13.11 -0.32 6.36
N TYR A 121 11.80 -0.23 6.65
CA TYR A 121 10.90 0.79 6.08
C TYR A 121 10.14 1.54 7.19
N ASP A 122 9.69 2.75 6.86
CA ASP A 122 8.94 3.61 7.79
C ASP A 122 7.45 3.24 7.80
N LEU A 123 6.93 2.75 6.67
CA LEU A 123 5.54 2.46 6.43
C LEU A 123 5.41 1.26 5.48
N VAL A 124 4.34 0.48 5.66
CA VAL A 124 3.97 -0.63 4.77
C VAL A 124 2.66 -0.34 4.08
N ALA A 125 2.63 -0.51 2.76
CA ALA A 125 1.43 -0.44 1.94
C ALA A 125 1.11 -1.82 1.38
N ASP A 126 -0.05 -2.35 1.76
CA ASP A 126 -0.49 -3.70 1.39
C ASP A 126 -1.37 -3.66 0.14
N GLY A 127 -0.80 -4.09 -0.98
CA GLY A 127 -1.49 -4.33 -2.25
C GLY A 127 -1.66 -5.82 -2.56
N SER A 128 -1.55 -6.71 -1.56
CA SER A 128 -1.71 -8.14 -1.72
C SER A 128 -3.18 -8.54 -1.94
N ASP A 129 -3.38 -9.72 -2.52
CA ASP A 129 -4.69 -10.27 -2.85
C ASP A 129 -5.09 -11.48 -1.98
N ASN A 130 -4.36 -11.73 -0.90
CA ASN A 130 -4.60 -12.90 -0.06
C ASN A 130 -4.61 -12.58 1.44
N PHE A 131 -5.44 -13.28 2.18
CA PHE A 131 -5.63 -13.07 3.61
C PHE A 131 -4.40 -13.42 4.45
N ALA A 132 -3.64 -14.47 4.07
CA ALA A 132 -2.45 -14.90 4.82
C ALA A 132 -1.44 -13.75 4.94
N THR A 133 -1.14 -13.08 3.83
CA THR A 133 -0.25 -11.90 3.80
C THR A 133 -0.82 -10.75 4.63
N ARG A 134 -2.11 -10.45 4.56
CA ARG A 134 -2.76 -9.37 5.33
C ARG A 134 -2.66 -9.58 6.84
N TYR A 135 -2.93 -10.81 7.30
CA TYR A 135 -2.81 -11.13 8.72
C TYR A 135 -1.35 -11.09 9.18
N LEU A 136 -0.42 -11.62 8.39
CA LEU A 136 1.01 -11.53 8.67
C LEU A 136 1.47 -10.08 8.79
N LEU A 137 1.12 -9.22 7.83
CA LEU A 137 1.44 -7.79 7.86
C LEU A 137 0.85 -7.10 9.09
N THR A 138 -0.40 -7.41 9.44
CA THR A 138 -1.05 -6.86 10.63
C THR A 138 -0.23 -7.15 11.89
N ASP A 139 0.18 -8.41 12.07
CA ASP A 139 0.92 -8.85 13.26
C ASP A 139 2.34 -8.27 13.29
N ILE A 140 3.03 -8.22 12.15
CA ILE A 140 4.39 -7.68 12.03
C ILE A 140 4.40 -6.16 12.21
N CYS A 141 3.52 -5.43 11.53
CA CYS A 141 3.44 -3.97 11.62
C CYS A 141 3.06 -3.52 13.04
N PHE A 142 2.17 -4.25 13.74
CA PHE A 142 1.88 -3.99 15.13
C PHE A 142 3.13 -4.13 16.03
N ARG A 143 3.84 -5.25 15.90
CA ARG A 143 5.06 -5.52 16.70
C ARG A 143 6.17 -4.50 16.43
N LEU A 144 6.37 -4.13 15.18
CA LEU A 144 7.42 -3.19 14.76
C LEU A 144 6.98 -1.72 14.82
N LYS A 145 5.74 -1.45 15.26
CA LYS A 145 5.15 -0.10 15.33
C LYS A 145 5.23 0.66 14.01
N LYS A 146 4.91 -0.03 12.90
CA LYS A 146 4.86 0.55 11.56
C LYS A 146 3.41 0.81 11.15
N PRO A 147 3.09 1.97 10.54
CA PRO A 147 1.80 2.19 9.92
C PRO A 147 1.58 1.17 8.80
N LEU A 148 0.35 0.64 8.71
CA LEU A 148 -0.07 -0.26 7.64
C LEU A 148 -1.23 0.38 6.87
N ILE A 149 -1.06 0.63 5.59
CA ILE A 149 -2.11 1.11 4.69
C ILE A 149 -2.56 -0.08 3.84
N ALA A 150 -3.77 -0.58 4.09
CA ALA A 150 -4.26 -1.80 3.44
C ALA A 150 -5.47 -1.54 2.56
N ALA A 151 -5.45 -2.08 1.35
CA ALA A 151 -6.57 -2.05 0.41
C ALA A 151 -6.96 -3.46 -0.02
N ALA A 152 -8.22 -3.61 -0.42
CA ALA A 152 -8.78 -4.84 -0.96
C ALA A 152 -9.71 -4.52 -2.12
N LEU A 153 -9.89 -5.48 -3.02
CA LEU A 153 -10.73 -5.36 -4.21
C LEU A 153 -11.71 -6.53 -4.30
N SER A 154 -12.89 -6.22 -4.81
CA SER A 154 -13.84 -7.16 -5.41
C SER A 154 -14.12 -6.70 -6.85
N PRO A 155 -14.94 -7.41 -7.66
CA PRO A 155 -15.09 -7.08 -9.08
C PRO A 155 -15.39 -5.60 -9.39
N PHE A 156 -16.22 -4.95 -8.57
CA PHE A 156 -16.65 -3.56 -8.76
C PHE A 156 -16.56 -2.71 -7.49
N GLU A 157 -15.94 -3.22 -6.43
CA GLU A 157 -15.80 -2.50 -5.17
C GLU A 157 -14.35 -2.51 -4.69
N GLY A 158 -14.01 -1.52 -3.89
CA GLY A 158 -12.72 -1.45 -3.22
C GLY A 158 -12.86 -1.04 -1.76
N GLN A 159 -11.93 -1.47 -0.95
CA GLN A 159 -11.84 -1.16 0.48
C GLN A 159 -10.46 -0.61 0.79
N LEU A 160 -10.39 0.40 1.65
CA LEU A 160 -9.13 1.02 2.08
C LEU A 160 -9.23 1.44 3.54
N SER A 161 -8.18 1.18 4.30
CA SER A 161 -8.03 1.66 5.68
C SER A 161 -6.55 1.82 6.03
N SER A 162 -6.29 2.66 7.03
CA SER A 162 -4.99 2.81 7.68
C SER A 162 -5.05 2.17 9.06
N PHE A 163 -3.98 1.54 9.51
CA PHE A 163 -3.91 0.85 10.79
C PHE A 163 -2.66 1.24 11.56
N ARG A 164 -2.86 1.76 12.79
CA ARG A 164 -1.80 2.15 13.73
C ARG A 164 -2.10 1.66 15.14
N PRO A 165 -2.41 0.35 15.32
CA PRO A 165 -2.89 -0.19 16.61
C PRO A 165 -1.91 -0.03 17.77
N TYR A 166 -0.64 0.21 17.48
CA TYR A 166 0.41 0.49 18.48
C TYR A 166 0.25 1.85 19.15
N LEU A 167 -0.61 2.74 18.66
CA LEU A 167 -0.92 4.02 19.30
C LEU A 167 -1.88 3.88 20.50
N GLY A 168 -2.44 2.68 20.71
CA GLY A 168 -3.22 2.37 21.90
C GLY A 168 -4.74 2.35 21.69
N ASP A 169 -5.49 2.80 22.70
CA ASP A 169 -6.95 2.77 22.67
C ASP A 169 -7.50 3.70 21.56
N GLY A 170 -8.54 3.23 20.87
CA GLY A 170 -9.13 3.95 19.74
C GLY A 170 -8.53 3.62 18.39
N HIS A 171 -7.37 2.92 18.33
CA HIS A 171 -6.66 2.54 17.12
C HIS A 171 -6.83 1.04 16.84
N PRO A 172 -7.80 0.63 16.00
CA PRO A 172 -8.03 -0.77 15.66
C PRO A 172 -6.93 -1.30 14.73
N CYS A 173 -6.78 -2.62 14.68
CA CYS A 173 -6.00 -3.29 13.63
C CYS A 173 -6.93 -3.97 12.62
N TYR A 174 -6.35 -4.57 11.56
CA TYR A 174 -7.11 -5.31 10.56
C TYR A 174 -7.95 -6.45 11.17
N ARG A 175 -7.43 -7.14 12.21
CA ARG A 175 -8.18 -8.21 12.92
C ARG A 175 -9.33 -7.69 13.77
N CYS A 176 -9.39 -6.42 14.12
CA CYS A 176 -10.58 -5.84 14.75
C CYS A 176 -11.76 -5.78 13.76
N LEU A 177 -11.48 -5.65 12.45
CA LEU A 177 -12.48 -5.65 11.40
C LEU A 177 -12.77 -7.07 10.87
N PHE A 178 -11.71 -7.85 10.62
CA PHE A 178 -11.77 -9.22 10.10
C PHE A 178 -11.02 -10.15 11.05
N ARG A 179 -11.73 -10.69 12.06
CA ARG A 179 -11.12 -11.48 13.14
C ARG A 179 -10.43 -12.73 12.62
N GLU A 180 -11.06 -13.40 11.68
CA GLU A 180 -10.62 -14.65 11.06
C GLU A 180 -10.77 -14.57 9.54
N PRO A 181 -9.94 -15.27 8.78
CA PRO A 181 -10.13 -15.35 7.35
C PRO A 181 -11.48 -16.01 7.04
N PRO A 182 -12.21 -15.52 6.01
CA PRO A 182 -13.42 -16.19 5.56
C PRO A 182 -13.10 -17.63 5.11
N PRO A 183 -14.07 -18.55 5.17
CA PRO A 183 -13.91 -19.87 4.60
C PRO A 183 -13.42 -19.79 3.16
N PRO A 184 -12.44 -20.65 2.75
CA PRO A 184 -11.82 -20.57 1.41
C PRO A 184 -12.84 -20.58 0.26
N ASP A 185 -13.96 -21.28 0.45
CA ASP A 185 -15.00 -21.46 -0.57
C ASP A 185 -15.92 -20.22 -0.75
N LEU A 186 -15.85 -19.23 0.16
CA LEU A 186 -16.71 -18.04 0.14
C LEU A 186 -16.06 -16.83 -0.53
N VAL A 187 -14.77 -16.85 -0.79
CA VAL A 187 -14.07 -15.72 -1.42
C VAL A 187 -13.33 -16.22 -2.65
N PRO A 188 -13.94 -16.10 -3.83
CA PRO A 188 -13.25 -16.42 -5.08
C PRO A 188 -12.04 -15.49 -5.26
N ARG A 189 -10.96 -16.02 -5.80
CA ARG A 189 -9.78 -15.22 -6.15
C ARG A 189 -10.16 -14.23 -7.26
N CYS A 190 -9.45 -13.10 -7.33
CA CYS A 190 -9.66 -12.11 -8.40
C CYS A 190 -9.52 -12.72 -9.82
N GLU A 191 -8.75 -13.79 -9.96
CA GLU A 191 -8.58 -14.55 -11.21
C GLU A 191 -9.84 -15.32 -11.61
N GLU A 192 -10.64 -15.74 -10.63
CA GLU A 192 -11.87 -16.51 -10.83
C GLU A 192 -13.11 -15.60 -10.92
N ALA A 193 -13.15 -14.55 -10.10
CA ALA A 193 -14.27 -13.61 -10.03
C ALA A 193 -14.25 -12.53 -11.12
N GLY A 194 -13.09 -12.28 -11.73
CA GLY A 194 -12.86 -11.13 -12.59
C GLY A 194 -12.75 -9.82 -11.82
N ILE A 195 -12.25 -8.79 -12.47
CA ILE A 195 -12.13 -7.43 -11.90
C ILE A 195 -12.09 -6.39 -13.01
N LEU A 196 -12.81 -5.29 -12.84
CA LEU A 196 -12.66 -4.12 -13.67
C LEU A 196 -11.35 -3.39 -13.30
N GLY A 197 -10.35 -3.43 -14.18
CA GLY A 197 -9.00 -2.92 -13.87
C GLY A 197 -8.96 -1.47 -13.39
N ALA A 198 -9.85 -0.60 -13.88
CA ALA A 198 -9.95 0.78 -13.41
C ALA A 198 -10.32 0.91 -11.92
N VAL A 199 -11.04 -0.06 -11.34
CA VAL A 199 -11.33 -0.08 -9.89
C VAL A 199 -10.05 -0.24 -9.09
N ALA A 200 -9.15 -1.13 -9.54
CA ALA A 200 -7.82 -1.26 -8.96
C ALA A 200 -7.01 0.04 -9.09
N GLY A 201 -7.14 0.73 -10.24
CA GLY A 201 -6.56 2.05 -10.47
C GLY A 201 -7.00 3.08 -9.44
N VAL A 202 -8.31 3.23 -9.23
CA VAL A 202 -8.87 4.16 -8.23
C VAL A 202 -8.35 3.84 -6.83
N MET A 203 -8.46 2.58 -6.41
CA MET A 203 -8.11 2.19 -5.04
C MET A 203 -6.60 2.27 -4.76
N GLY A 204 -5.75 1.85 -5.69
CA GLY A 204 -4.30 1.96 -5.52
C GLY A 204 -3.82 3.42 -5.55
N THR A 205 -4.49 4.30 -6.29
CA THR A 205 -4.22 5.75 -6.25
C THR A 205 -4.65 6.36 -4.92
N LEU A 206 -5.84 6.01 -4.40
CA LEU A 206 -6.27 6.43 -3.07
C LEU A 206 -5.32 5.90 -1.98
N GLN A 207 -4.83 4.66 -2.13
CA GLN A 207 -3.85 4.09 -1.22
C GLN A 207 -2.53 4.90 -1.25
N ALA A 208 -2.07 5.35 -2.42
CA ALA A 208 -0.92 6.24 -2.53
C ALA A 208 -1.16 7.57 -1.80
N VAL A 209 -2.36 8.16 -1.91
CA VAL A 209 -2.72 9.38 -1.17
C VAL A 209 -2.62 9.16 0.34
N GLU A 210 -3.15 8.04 0.86
CA GLU A 210 -3.07 7.74 2.30
C GLU A 210 -1.61 7.52 2.76
N VAL A 211 -0.78 6.87 1.94
CA VAL A 211 0.65 6.73 2.22
C VAL A 211 1.32 8.10 2.32
N LEU A 212 1.10 8.99 1.35
CA LEU A 212 1.68 10.33 1.35
C LEU A 212 1.19 11.17 2.54
N LYS A 213 -0.10 11.11 2.87
CA LYS A 213 -0.68 11.77 4.05
C LYS A 213 -0.03 11.28 5.34
N GLU A 214 0.13 9.97 5.49
CA GLU A 214 0.76 9.38 6.68
C GLU A 214 2.23 9.81 6.82
N LEU A 215 3.00 9.80 5.73
CA LEU A 215 4.39 10.24 5.72
C LEU A 215 4.54 11.73 6.06
N LEU A 216 3.66 12.56 5.53
CA LEU A 216 3.71 14.00 5.72
C LEU A 216 3.07 14.43 7.05
N GLY A 217 2.17 13.64 7.61
CA GLY A 217 1.34 14.00 8.77
C GLY A 217 0.23 14.97 8.38
N LEU A 218 -0.36 14.81 7.20
CA LEU A 218 -1.38 15.71 6.64
C LEU A 218 -2.80 15.13 6.75
N GLY A 219 -3.75 16.02 6.99
CA GLY A 219 -5.19 15.72 6.94
C GLY A 219 -5.62 14.67 7.95
N ASP A 220 -6.81 14.10 7.73
CA ASP A 220 -7.37 13.05 8.56
C ASP A 220 -6.94 11.67 8.07
N SER A 221 -6.31 10.86 8.92
CA SER A 221 -5.99 9.47 8.63
C SER A 221 -7.26 8.62 8.52
N LEU A 222 -7.22 7.55 7.73
CA LEU A 222 -8.25 6.51 7.73
C LEU A 222 -8.12 5.51 8.90
N ASP A 223 -7.27 5.79 9.87
CA ASP A 223 -7.15 4.97 11.08
C ASP A 223 -8.47 4.96 11.86
N GLY A 224 -9.01 3.76 12.09
CA GLY A 224 -10.36 3.58 12.64
C GLY A 224 -11.51 3.80 11.65
N THR A 225 -11.23 3.91 10.37
CA THR A 225 -12.23 4.11 9.32
C THR A 225 -11.98 3.16 8.15
N LEU A 226 -12.99 2.43 7.72
CA LEU A 226 -13.01 1.71 6.45
C LEU A 226 -13.66 2.59 5.39
N LEU A 227 -12.92 2.92 4.35
CA LEU A 227 -13.45 3.54 3.14
C LEU A 227 -13.84 2.44 2.15
N ILE A 228 -15.09 2.45 1.69
CA ILE A 228 -15.61 1.55 0.66
C ILE A 228 -15.93 2.35 -0.58
N TYR A 229 -15.44 1.93 -1.73
CA TYR A 229 -15.76 2.48 -3.04
C TYR A 229 -16.66 1.51 -3.81
N ASP A 230 -17.87 1.95 -4.16
CA ASP A 230 -18.81 1.27 -5.08
C ASP A 230 -18.64 1.89 -6.48
N ALA A 231 -17.96 1.18 -7.37
CA ALA A 231 -17.68 1.69 -8.71
C ALA A 231 -18.92 1.76 -9.60
N LEU A 232 -19.92 0.91 -9.38
CA LEU A 232 -21.16 0.91 -10.17
C LEU A 232 -22.04 2.13 -9.88
N ARG A 233 -21.95 2.66 -8.65
CA ARG A 233 -22.68 3.86 -8.24
C ARG A 233 -21.82 5.11 -8.15
N ALA A 234 -20.48 4.98 -8.33
CA ALA A 234 -19.50 6.04 -8.11
C ALA A 234 -19.63 6.68 -6.71
N GLN A 235 -19.82 5.85 -5.69
CA GLN A 235 -20.04 6.30 -4.31
C GLN A 235 -18.95 5.83 -3.38
N PHE A 236 -18.65 6.66 -2.38
CA PHE A 236 -17.76 6.34 -1.28
C PHE A 236 -18.54 6.28 0.02
N HIS A 237 -18.34 5.21 0.78
CA HIS A 237 -18.91 5.04 2.11
C HIS A 237 -17.81 4.98 3.16
N ARG A 238 -18.02 5.64 4.30
CA ARG A 238 -17.11 5.58 5.44
C ARG A 238 -17.77 4.82 6.58
N ILE A 239 -17.12 3.77 7.04
CA ILE A 239 -17.59 2.93 8.16
C ILE A 239 -16.57 3.04 9.27
N ARG A 240 -17.02 3.36 10.48
CA ARG A 240 -16.16 3.40 11.67
C ARG A 240 -15.80 1.98 12.09
N ILE A 241 -14.51 1.72 12.29
CA ILE A 241 -13.99 0.48 12.85
C ILE A 241 -13.77 0.70 14.36
N ALA A 242 -14.46 -0.08 15.19
CA ALA A 242 -14.19 -0.09 16.62
C ALA A 242 -13.01 -1.03 16.93
N LYS A 243 -12.17 -0.64 17.91
CA LYS A 243 -11.16 -1.54 18.46
C LYS A 243 -11.85 -2.65 19.25
N ASP A 244 -11.53 -3.91 18.91
CA ASP A 244 -11.97 -5.08 19.65
C ASP A 244 -11.04 -5.29 20.87
N PRO A 245 -11.55 -5.18 22.13
CA PRO A 245 -10.73 -5.40 23.33
C PRO A 245 -10.18 -6.83 23.41
N ASP A 246 -10.84 -7.79 22.78
CA ASP A 246 -10.45 -9.21 22.74
C ASP A 246 -9.72 -9.59 21.45
N CYS A 247 -9.24 -8.59 20.68
CA CYS A 247 -8.52 -8.82 19.43
C CYS A 247 -7.23 -9.62 19.68
N PRO A 248 -6.98 -10.72 18.94
CA PRO A 248 -5.81 -11.56 19.15
C PRO A 248 -4.48 -10.86 18.84
N THR A 249 -4.49 -9.76 18.08
CA THR A 249 -3.27 -8.98 17.75
C THR A 249 -3.11 -7.78 18.68
N CYS A 250 -4.12 -6.91 18.78
CA CYS A 250 -3.96 -5.61 19.44
C CYS A 250 -4.89 -5.41 20.63
N GLY A 251 -5.63 -6.43 21.05
CA GLY A 251 -6.49 -6.41 22.24
C GLY A 251 -5.69 -6.29 23.54
N ARG A 252 -6.38 -6.14 24.65
CA ARG A 252 -5.77 -6.27 25.97
C ARG A 252 -5.35 -7.73 26.10
N GLY A 253 -4.05 -7.99 26.27
CA GLY A 253 -3.57 -9.35 26.57
C GLY A 253 -4.34 -9.96 27.73
N PRO A 254 -4.28 -11.30 27.93
CA PRO A 254 -4.90 -11.91 29.07
C PRO A 254 -4.43 -11.21 30.37
N ALA A 255 -5.41 -10.83 31.19
CA ALA A 255 -5.19 -10.15 32.47
C ALA A 255 -4.38 -11.03 33.43
#